data_23f9c99b00a8cb30a9e04f806e8974ab
#
_entry.id   23f9c99b00a8cb30a9e04f806e8974ab
#
_cell.length_a   1.000
_cell.length_b   1.000
_cell.length_c   1.000
_cell.angle_alpha   90.00
_cell.angle_beta   90.00
_cell.angle_gamma   90.00
#
_symmetry.space_group_name_H-M   'P 1'
#
loop_
_entity.id
_entity.type
_entity.pdbx_description
1 polymer ?
#
loop_
_entity_poly.entity_id
_entity_poly.type
_entity_poly.pdbx_seq_one_letter_code
_entity_poly.pdbx_strand_id
1 'polypeptide(L)'
;DKMVGGDANLRGTLLGGGESYELYVPLEFWFCRNVGLALPLIALQYHEVKVNIEFCQAGDLVIAPAAGVSLWNWNASQTGGATSTAGQNGVAGDLSLEQAKMWVDYIFLDTDERRRFAQLSHEYLIEQLQFTGSEQITGTSTKGVRMNFNHPCKELIWTVKIADNQWNDFSSDQAGTNPVTSAKIQLNGNDRFAERSGDYFSVVQPYQHHECVPNSYKAGINVYSFA
;
A
#
# COMPACT_ATOMS: atom_id res chain seq x y z
N ASP A 1 -5.35 0.40 -10.90
CA ASP A 1 -3.91 0.51 -11.25
C ASP A 1 -3.64 1.68 -12.21
N LYS A 2 -4.42 1.85 -13.29
CA LYS A 2 -4.24 2.95 -14.26
C LYS A 2 -4.36 4.34 -13.61
N MET A 3 -5.32 4.50 -12.71
CA MET A 3 -5.61 5.75 -12.02
C MET A 3 -4.43 6.25 -11.16
N VAL A 4 -3.66 5.33 -10.59
CA VAL A 4 -2.52 5.61 -9.70
C VAL A 4 -1.16 5.38 -10.37
N GLY A 5 -1.10 5.26 -11.69
CA GLY A 5 0.14 5.05 -12.43
C GLY A 5 0.69 3.62 -12.40
N GLY A 6 -0.08 2.67 -11.91
CA GLY A 6 0.34 1.25 -11.81
C GLY A 6 0.06 0.41 -13.07
N ASP A 7 -0.47 1.01 -14.12
CA ASP A 7 -0.78 0.30 -15.37
C ASP A 7 0.50 -0.12 -16.11
N ALA A 8 0.50 -1.34 -16.64
CA ALA A 8 1.59 -1.86 -17.47
C ALA A 8 1.88 -0.99 -18.70
N ASN A 9 0.88 -0.29 -19.22
CA ASN A 9 1.04 0.64 -20.32
C ASN A 9 1.78 1.92 -19.92
N LEU A 10 1.63 2.37 -18.66
CA LEU A 10 2.39 3.51 -18.13
C LEU A 10 3.81 3.11 -17.73
N ARG A 11 4.04 1.86 -17.38
CA ARG A 11 5.39 1.33 -17.08
C ARG A 11 6.30 1.27 -18.30
N GLY A 12 5.74 1.28 -19.50
CA GLY A 12 6.49 1.21 -20.77
C GLY A 12 6.45 2.50 -21.59
N THR A 13 5.69 3.48 -21.14
CA THR A 13 5.60 4.75 -21.87
C THR A 13 6.76 5.63 -21.43
N LEU A 14 7.67 5.89 -22.34
CA LEU A 14 8.66 6.94 -22.18
C LEU A 14 7.87 8.25 -22.13
N LEU A 15 7.99 8.96 -21.01
CA LEU A 15 7.57 10.35 -20.96
C LEU A 15 8.46 11.10 -21.95
N GLY A 16 7.90 11.43 -23.10
CA GLY A 16 8.55 12.35 -24.03
C GLY A 16 8.68 13.72 -23.34
N GLY A 17 9.75 14.45 -23.63
CA GLY A 17 9.94 15.78 -23.05
C GLY A 17 8.70 16.65 -23.29
N GLY A 18 8.06 17.13 -22.23
CA GLY A 18 6.88 17.96 -22.27
C GLY A 18 5.54 17.23 -22.15
N GLU A 19 5.52 15.92 -21.92
CA GLU A 19 4.29 15.18 -21.61
C GLU A 19 4.00 15.22 -20.11
N SER A 20 2.73 15.42 -19.77
CA SER A 20 2.24 15.36 -18.38
C SER A 20 1.23 14.22 -18.21
N TYR A 21 1.23 13.62 -17.02
CA TYR A 21 0.25 12.61 -16.64
C TYR A 21 -0.57 13.07 -15.46
N GLU A 22 -1.88 12.94 -15.59
CA GLU A 22 -2.81 13.20 -14.50
C GLU A 22 -3.09 11.90 -13.74
N LEU A 23 -2.83 11.92 -12.44
CA LEU A 23 -3.06 10.80 -11.54
C LEU A 23 -4.14 11.15 -10.53
N TYR A 24 -5.01 10.20 -10.24
CA TYR A 24 -6.03 10.29 -9.20
C TYR A 24 -5.69 9.28 -8.11
N VAL A 25 -5.22 9.76 -6.98
CA VAL A 25 -4.82 8.91 -5.85
C VAL A 25 -5.86 9.00 -4.76
N PRO A 26 -6.66 7.95 -4.51
CA PRO A 26 -7.61 7.93 -3.41
C PRO A 26 -6.87 7.93 -2.07
N LEU A 27 -7.27 8.82 -1.17
CA LEU A 27 -6.77 8.87 0.20
C LEU A 27 -7.72 8.04 1.07
N GLU A 28 -7.30 6.82 1.42
CA GLU A 28 -8.14 5.87 2.13
C GLU A 28 -8.08 6.06 3.65
N PHE A 29 -8.56 7.21 4.12
CA PHE A 29 -8.78 7.42 5.54
C PHE A 29 -9.99 6.64 6.03
N TRP A 30 -10.08 6.41 7.34
CA TRP A 30 -11.21 5.72 7.97
C TRP A 30 -12.57 6.39 7.67
N PHE A 31 -12.59 7.72 7.50
CA PHE A 31 -13.79 8.49 7.17
C PHE A 31 -14.15 8.50 5.67
N CYS A 32 -13.30 7.96 4.81
CA CYS A 32 -13.54 7.88 3.36
C CYS A 32 -14.24 6.57 2.93
N ARG A 33 -14.23 5.54 3.77
CA ARG A 33 -14.72 4.20 3.41
C ARG A 33 -16.23 4.06 3.48
N ASN A 34 -16.87 4.76 4.41
CA ASN A 34 -18.31 4.70 4.63
C ASN A 34 -18.86 6.09 4.88
N VAL A 35 -19.98 6.42 4.22
CA VAL A 35 -20.67 7.70 4.39
C VAL A 35 -21.07 7.96 5.86
N GLY A 36 -21.46 6.90 6.60
CA GLY A 36 -21.79 7.00 8.02
C GLY A 36 -20.61 7.37 8.94
N LEU A 37 -19.38 7.24 8.44
CA LEU A 37 -18.16 7.63 9.14
C LEU A 37 -17.59 8.98 8.67
N ALA A 38 -18.32 9.72 7.84
CA ALA A 38 -17.90 11.04 7.40
C ALA A 38 -17.61 11.97 8.58
N LEU A 39 -16.63 12.84 8.43
CA LEU A 39 -16.25 13.77 9.49
C LEU A 39 -17.40 14.71 9.83
N PRO A 40 -17.84 14.79 11.11
CA PRO A 40 -18.94 15.62 11.55
C PRO A 40 -18.46 17.07 11.70
N LEU A 41 -18.23 17.79 10.60
CA LEU A 41 -17.65 19.13 10.61
C LEU A 41 -18.47 20.13 11.44
N ILE A 42 -19.77 19.92 11.55
CA ILE A 42 -20.65 20.77 12.39
C ILE A 42 -20.32 20.59 13.87
N ALA A 43 -19.96 19.39 14.30
CA ALA A 43 -19.55 19.12 15.68
C ALA A 43 -18.10 19.58 15.96
N LEU A 44 -17.29 19.70 14.92
CA LEU A 44 -15.88 20.09 15.00
C LEU A 44 -15.66 21.62 14.97
N GLN A 45 -16.55 22.39 15.56
CA GLN A 45 -16.52 23.87 15.50
C GLN A 45 -15.21 24.49 16.01
N TYR A 46 -14.53 23.83 16.93
CA TYR A 46 -13.29 24.31 17.55
C TYR A 46 -12.05 23.50 17.10
N HIS A 47 -12.20 22.62 16.14
CA HIS A 47 -11.14 21.80 15.61
C HIS A 47 -11.01 22.01 14.10
N GLU A 48 -9.79 22.27 13.67
CA GLU A 48 -9.46 22.37 12.25
C GLU A 48 -8.95 21.01 11.76
N VAL A 49 -9.53 20.52 10.67
CA VAL A 49 -9.04 19.32 9.99
C VAL A 49 -7.96 19.74 9.00
N LYS A 50 -6.75 19.20 9.17
CA LYS A 50 -5.62 19.45 8.29
C LYS A 50 -5.13 18.14 7.67
N VAL A 51 -4.93 18.14 6.37
CA VAL A 51 -4.28 17.04 5.67
C VAL A 51 -2.89 17.50 5.27
N ASN A 52 -1.87 16.88 5.83
CA ASN A 52 -0.48 17.12 5.47
C ASN A 52 -0.04 16.03 4.50
N ILE A 53 0.44 16.44 3.32
CA ILE A 53 0.92 15.54 2.29
C ILE A 53 2.38 15.83 2.05
N GLU A 54 3.21 14.81 2.18
CA GLU A 54 4.62 14.85 1.85
C GLU A 54 4.84 14.01 0.61
N PHE A 55 5.37 14.61 -0.44
CA PHE A 55 5.69 13.93 -1.68
C PHE A 55 7.13 13.41 -1.65
N CYS A 56 7.33 12.21 -2.15
CA CYS A 56 8.66 11.68 -2.39
C CYS A 56 9.39 12.51 -3.46
N GLN A 57 10.70 12.41 -3.48
CA GLN A 57 11.49 13.04 -4.53
C GLN A 57 11.16 12.43 -5.89
N ALA A 58 11.15 13.24 -6.94
CA ALA A 58 10.80 12.78 -8.28
C ALA A 58 11.68 11.61 -8.77
N GLY A 59 12.95 11.59 -8.37
CA GLY A 59 13.87 10.50 -8.67
C GLY A 59 13.50 9.15 -8.07
N ASP A 60 12.74 9.15 -6.98
CA ASP A 60 12.28 7.91 -6.32
C ASP A 60 11.00 7.35 -6.98
N LEU A 61 10.29 8.18 -7.74
CA LEU A 61 9.01 7.83 -8.36
C LEU A 61 9.15 7.29 -9.77
N VAL A 62 10.25 7.59 -10.45
CA VAL A 62 10.46 7.24 -11.86
C VAL A 62 11.63 6.30 -12.00
N ILE A 63 11.39 5.20 -12.68
CA ILE A 63 12.43 4.23 -13.02
C ILE A 63 12.86 4.54 -14.45
N ALA A 64 14.08 5.05 -14.60
CA ALA A 64 14.68 5.21 -15.91
C ALA A 64 15.35 3.90 -16.34
N PRO A 65 15.10 3.39 -17.56
CA PRO A 65 15.86 2.26 -18.07
C PRO A 65 17.34 2.66 -18.23
N ALA A 66 18.25 1.75 -17.93
CA ALA A 66 19.65 1.96 -18.24
C ALA A 66 19.82 2.20 -19.74
N ALA A 67 20.74 3.07 -20.14
CA ALA A 67 20.98 3.38 -21.55
C ALA A 67 21.28 2.10 -22.33
N GLY A 68 20.48 1.84 -23.39
CA GLY A 68 20.59 0.64 -24.24
C GLY A 68 19.69 -0.54 -23.85
N VAL A 69 18.91 -0.44 -22.77
CA VAL A 69 17.93 -1.47 -22.41
C VAL A 69 16.55 -1.06 -22.91
N SER A 70 15.99 -1.85 -23.82
CA SER A 70 14.61 -1.67 -24.24
C SER A 70 13.66 -2.02 -23.10
N LEU A 71 12.67 -1.16 -22.81
CA LEU A 71 11.63 -1.41 -21.81
C LEU A 71 10.86 -2.71 -22.02
N TRP A 72 10.83 -3.24 -23.24
CA TRP A 72 10.26 -4.54 -23.58
C TRP A 72 11.01 -5.72 -22.99
N ASN A 73 12.30 -5.57 -22.67
CA ASN A 73 13.15 -6.61 -22.09
C ASN A 73 13.34 -6.45 -20.57
N TRP A 74 12.58 -5.61 -19.93
CA TRP A 74 12.67 -5.39 -18.50
C TRP A 74 12.57 -6.68 -17.67
N ASN A 75 11.74 -7.62 -18.10
CA ASN A 75 11.58 -8.92 -17.43
C ASN A 75 12.68 -9.94 -17.73
N ALA A 76 13.45 -9.76 -18.81
CA ALA A 76 14.45 -10.74 -19.23
C ALA A 76 15.87 -10.41 -18.73
N SER A 77 16.13 -9.20 -18.23
CA SER A 77 17.49 -8.71 -17.95
C SER A 77 17.84 -8.65 -16.45
N GLN A 78 16.96 -9.08 -15.57
CA GLN A 78 17.20 -9.03 -14.12
C GLN A 78 18.12 -10.13 -13.58
N THR A 79 18.59 -11.05 -14.40
CA THR A 79 19.62 -12.05 -14.00
C THR A 79 21.05 -11.49 -13.99
N GLY A 80 21.25 -10.24 -14.32
CA GLY A 80 22.57 -9.60 -14.29
C GLY A 80 22.46 -8.17 -13.78
N GLY A 81 22.59 -8.00 -12.48
CA GLY A 81 23.08 -6.84 -11.74
C GLY A 81 23.04 -5.45 -12.37
N ALA A 82 21.93 -5.04 -13.01
CA ALA A 82 21.74 -3.65 -13.34
C ALA A 82 21.17 -2.93 -12.12
N THR A 83 22.05 -2.47 -11.25
CA THR A 83 21.70 -1.44 -10.26
C THR A 83 21.19 -0.22 -11.03
N SER A 84 19.88 -0.03 -11.10
CA SER A 84 19.32 1.24 -11.48
C SER A 84 19.67 2.23 -10.37
N THR A 85 20.77 2.90 -10.52
CA THR A 85 21.11 4.01 -9.64
C THR A 85 20.13 5.12 -10.01
N ALA A 86 19.15 5.33 -9.16
CA ALA A 86 18.27 6.48 -9.26
C ALA A 86 19.13 7.74 -9.47
N GLY A 87 18.89 8.47 -10.55
CA GLY A 87 19.59 9.75 -10.80
C GLY A 87 20.73 9.77 -11.80
N GLN A 88 21.09 8.67 -12.47
CA GLN A 88 22.26 8.69 -13.37
C GLN A 88 21.97 8.90 -14.88
N ASN A 89 20.75 8.92 -15.33
CA ASN A 89 20.45 9.18 -16.74
C ASN A 89 19.40 10.27 -16.92
N GLY A 90 19.80 11.50 -16.83
CA GLY A 90 19.27 12.69 -17.52
C GLY A 90 17.75 13.01 -17.46
N VAL A 91 16.92 12.10 -17.04
CA VAL A 91 15.47 12.22 -17.07
C VAL A 91 14.87 12.62 -15.72
N ALA A 92 15.51 12.26 -14.64
CA ALA A 92 15.00 12.60 -13.29
C ALA A 92 15.16 14.08 -12.93
N GLY A 93 16.01 14.82 -13.64
CA GLY A 93 16.20 16.27 -13.43
C GLY A 93 15.08 17.14 -13.98
N ASP A 94 14.30 16.62 -14.92
CA ASP A 94 13.25 17.39 -15.61
C ASP A 94 11.84 17.06 -15.12
N LEU A 95 11.68 16.12 -14.18
CA LEU A 95 10.39 15.77 -13.61
C LEU A 95 10.01 16.76 -12.54
N SER A 96 8.86 17.39 -12.70
CA SER A 96 8.29 18.29 -11.73
C SER A 96 6.82 17.95 -11.48
N LEU A 97 6.38 18.21 -10.26
CA LEU A 97 4.97 18.18 -9.93
C LEU A 97 4.36 19.50 -10.43
N GLU A 98 3.66 19.46 -11.55
CA GLU A 98 3.06 20.66 -12.13
C GLU A 98 1.93 21.20 -11.27
N GLN A 99 1.07 20.31 -10.77
CA GLN A 99 -0.09 20.69 -9.98
C GLN A 99 -0.50 19.55 -9.03
N ALA A 100 -0.78 19.90 -7.79
CA ALA A 100 -1.45 19.01 -6.84
C ALA A 100 -2.79 19.63 -6.42
N LYS A 101 -3.86 18.87 -6.53
CA LYS A 101 -5.21 19.25 -6.09
C LYS A 101 -5.76 18.17 -5.17
N MET A 102 -6.46 18.58 -4.14
CA MET A 102 -7.24 17.66 -3.30
C MET A 102 -8.72 17.87 -3.57
N TRP A 103 -9.39 16.79 -3.93
CA TRP A 103 -10.84 16.76 -4.12
C TRP A 103 -11.50 16.25 -2.85
N VAL A 104 -12.55 16.92 -2.41
CA VAL A 104 -13.27 16.60 -1.19
C VAL A 104 -14.76 16.60 -1.48
N ASP A 105 -15.43 15.53 -1.12
CA ASP A 105 -16.88 15.41 -1.22
C ASP A 105 -17.53 15.92 0.08
N TYR A 106 -18.37 16.93 -0.03
CA TYR A 106 -19.14 17.46 1.08
C TYR A 106 -20.55 16.89 1.10
N ILE A 107 -20.95 16.38 2.25
CA ILE A 107 -22.31 15.87 2.48
C ILE A 107 -23.09 16.96 3.18
N PHE A 108 -24.11 17.47 2.51
CA PHE A 108 -25.00 18.50 3.06
C PHE A 108 -26.16 17.83 3.80
N LEU A 109 -26.40 18.34 5.02
CA LEU A 109 -27.46 17.88 5.89
C LEU A 109 -28.58 18.91 5.93
N ASP A 110 -29.82 18.48 6.20
CA ASP A 110 -30.92 19.38 6.43
C ASP A 110 -30.84 20.06 7.81
N THR A 111 -31.75 20.97 8.10
CA THR A 111 -31.70 21.79 9.33
C THR A 111 -31.84 20.96 10.60
N ASP A 112 -32.67 19.92 10.60
CA ASP A 112 -32.91 19.11 11.79
C ASP A 112 -31.76 18.16 12.07
N GLU A 113 -31.17 17.60 11.03
CA GLU A 113 -29.96 16.78 11.13
C GLU A 113 -28.77 17.63 11.61
N ARG A 114 -28.61 18.84 11.07
CA ARG A 114 -27.56 19.77 11.52
C ARG A 114 -27.66 20.10 13.00
N ARG A 115 -28.88 20.30 13.53
CA ARG A 115 -29.09 20.53 14.98
C ARG A 115 -28.70 19.31 15.78
N ARG A 116 -29.05 18.12 15.35
CA ARG A 116 -28.66 16.87 16.03
C ARG A 116 -27.14 16.72 16.06
N PHE A 117 -26.45 16.95 14.95
CA PHE A 117 -25.01 16.87 14.88
C PHE A 117 -24.31 17.94 15.77
N ALA A 118 -24.92 19.09 15.94
CA ALA A 118 -24.36 20.15 16.79
C ALA A 118 -24.57 19.91 18.30
N GLN A 119 -25.60 19.18 18.69
CA GLN A 119 -26.01 19.06 20.09
C GLN A 119 -25.71 17.72 20.75
N LEU A 120 -25.63 16.66 19.96
CA LEU A 120 -25.39 15.30 20.45
C LEU A 120 -23.89 15.00 20.50
N SER A 121 -23.50 14.16 21.47
CA SER A 121 -22.17 13.56 21.48
C SER A 121 -22.05 12.54 20.35
N HIS A 122 -20.87 12.50 19.72
CA HIS A 122 -20.55 11.57 18.64
C HIS A 122 -19.52 10.57 19.09
N GLU A 123 -19.77 9.31 18.80
CA GLU A 123 -18.82 8.22 19.03
C GLU A 123 -18.57 7.51 17.70
N TYR A 124 -17.32 7.39 17.31
CA TYR A 124 -16.91 6.75 16.08
C TYR A 124 -16.00 5.56 16.39
N LEU A 125 -16.31 4.42 15.80
CA LEU A 125 -15.37 3.31 15.76
C LEU A 125 -14.42 3.55 14.57
N ILE A 126 -13.16 3.86 14.88
CA ILE A 126 -12.16 4.13 13.88
C ILE A 126 -11.18 2.96 13.73
N GLU A 127 -10.69 2.78 12.53
CA GLU A 127 -9.63 1.83 12.21
C GLU A 127 -8.32 2.59 12.03
N GLN A 128 -7.27 2.11 12.66
CA GLN A 128 -5.94 2.71 12.57
C GLN A 128 -4.91 1.64 12.19
N LEU A 129 -3.99 2.01 11.31
CA LEU A 129 -2.85 1.19 10.99
C LEU A 129 -1.79 1.33 12.09
N GLN A 130 -1.32 0.19 12.62
CA GLN A 130 -0.14 0.12 13.47
C GLN A 130 0.96 -0.65 12.75
N PHE A 131 2.11 -0.02 12.60
CA PHE A 131 3.26 -0.61 11.93
C PHE A 131 4.39 -0.85 12.93
N THR A 132 4.84 -2.09 13.01
CA THR A 132 5.89 -2.50 13.97
C THR A 132 7.31 -2.29 13.47
N GLY A 133 7.48 -1.81 12.25
CA GLY A 133 8.77 -1.66 11.60
C GLY A 133 9.12 -2.85 10.71
N SER A 134 10.28 -2.76 10.07
CA SER A 134 10.82 -3.80 9.22
C SER A 134 11.94 -4.53 9.96
N GLU A 135 11.98 -5.85 9.85
CA GLU A 135 13.08 -6.67 10.36
C GLU A 135 13.84 -7.32 9.22
N GLN A 136 15.16 -7.26 9.29
CA GLN A 136 16.01 -7.92 8.31
C GLN A 136 16.02 -9.43 8.55
N ILE A 137 15.83 -10.19 7.48
CA ILE A 137 15.90 -11.65 7.47
C ILE A 137 17.12 -12.02 6.64
N THR A 138 18.06 -12.77 7.22
CA THR A 138 19.24 -13.29 6.52
C THR A 138 19.10 -14.80 6.35
N GLY A 139 19.24 -15.28 5.11
CA GLY A 139 19.12 -16.69 4.78
C GLY A 139 17.68 -17.21 4.72
N THR A 140 17.55 -18.53 4.66
CA THR A 140 16.26 -19.25 4.51
C THR A 140 15.73 -19.84 5.82
N SER A 141 16.06 -19.25 6.95
CA SER A 141 15.71 -19.79 8.26
C SER A 141 14.35 -19.25 8.75
N THR A 142 13.73 -20.02 9.63
CA THR A 142 12.53 -19.57 10.34
C THR A 142 12.83 -18.34 11.19
N LYS A 143 12.04 -17.29 11.02
CA LYS A 143 12.16 -16.04 11.78
C LYS A 143 10.92 -15.82 12.64
N GLY A 144 11.11 -15.65 13.91
CA GLY A 144 10.05 -15.19 14.81
C GLY A 144 10.02 -13.66 14.86
N VAL A 145 8.87 -13.08 14.58
CA VAL A 145 8.65 -11.62 14.65
C VAL A 145 7.69 -11.36 15.81
N ARG A 146 8.12 -10.51 16.73
CA ARG A 146 7.29 -10.12 17.87
C ARG A 146 6.51 -8.85 17.53
N MET A 147 5.20 -8.95 17.60
CA MET A 147 4.29 -7.85 17.33
C MET A 147 3.63 -7.39 18.62
N ASN A 148 3.77 -6.11 18.95
CA ASN A 148 3.11 -5.50 20.10
C ASN A 148 2.12 -4.45 19.60
N PHE A 149 0.84 -4.78 19.65
CA PHE A 149 -0.25 -3.87 19.30
C PHE A 149 -1.03 -3.48 20.54
N ASN A 150 -1.49 -2.23 20.58
CA ASN A 150 -2.13 -1.65 21.76
C ASN A 150 -3.66 -1.77 21.77
N HIS A 151 -4.27 -2.05 20.63
CA HIS A 151 -5.72 -2.09 20.45
C HIS A 151 -6.17 -3.43 19.87
N PRO A 152 -7.46 -3.77 19.97
CA PRO A 152 -7.99 -4.96 19.32
C PRO A 152 -7.62 -4.98 17.83
N CYS A 153 -7.02 -6.06 17.40
CA CYS A 153 -6.56 -6.23 16.02
C CYS A 153 -7.64 -6.90 15.20
N LYS A 154 -8.04 -6.27 14.10
CA LYS A 154 -8.96 -6.86 13.12
C LYS A 154 -8.22 -7.77 12.16
N GLU A 155 -7.06 -7.34 11.72
CA GLU A 155 -6.31 -7.99 10.67
C GLU A 155 -4.81 -7.78 10.82
N LEU A 156 -4.05 -8.79 10.46
CA LEU A 156 -2.59 -8.73 10.34
C LEU A 156 -2.23 -8.81 8.86
N ILE A 157 -1.38 -7.90 8.41
CA ILE A 157 -0.83 -7.90 7.07
C ILE A 157 0.69 -7.88 7.19
N TRP A 158 1.36 -8.78 6.48
CA TRP A 158 2.82 -8.79 6.43
C TRP A 158 3.32 -9.13 5.05
N THR A 159 4.47 -8.60 4.72
CA THR A 159 5.14 -8.84 3.45
C THR A 159 6.59 -9.21 3.71
N VAL A 160 7.13 -10.03 2.84
CA VAL A 160 8.57 -10.30 2.78
C VAL A 160 9.06 -9.78 1.45
N LYS A 161 9.96 -8.80 1.51
CA LYS A 161 10.55 -8.21 0.32
C LYS A 161 11.96 -8.71 0.12
N ILE A 162 12.23 -9.24 -1.05
CA ILE A 162 13.58 -9.62 -1.47
C ILE A 162 14.30 -8.35 -1.93
N ALA A 163 15.56 -8.18 -1.50
CA ALA A 163 16.32 -6.95 -1.73
C ALA A 163 16.48 -6.58 -3.21
N ASP A 164 16.55 -7.58 -4.07
CA ASP A 164 16.77 -7.38 -5.51
C ASP A 164 15.47 -7.17 -6.30
N ASN A 165 14.31 -7.31 -5.64
CA ASN A 165 13.02 -7.11 -6.30
C ASN A 165 12.68 -5.63 -6.44
N GLN A 166 11.86 -5.34 -7.46
CA GLN A 166 11.27 -4.00 -7.60
C GLN A 166 10.47 -3.61 -6.37
N TRP A 167 10.30 -2.32 -6.15
CA TRP A 167 9.61 -1.79 -4.97
C TRP A 167 8.19 -2.33 -4.76
N ASN A 168 7.51 -2.75 -5.83
CA ASN A 168 6.14 -3.26 -5.84
C ASN A 168 6.03 -4.77 -6.08
N ASP A 169 7.15 -5.48 -6.13
CA ASP A 169 7.20 -6.92 -6.29
C ASP A 169 7.55 -7.59 -4.96
N PHE A 170 6.61 -8.35 -4.45
CA PHE A 170 6.71 -9.09 -3.19
C PHE A 170 6.84 -10.61 -3.41
N SER A 171 7.03 -11.05 -4.66
CA SER A 171 7.23 -12.47 -4.97
C SER A 171 8.68 -12.91 -4.74
N SER A 172 8.88 -14.21 -4.59
CA SER A 172 10.24 -14.80 -4.50
C SER A 172 10.91 -14.98 -5.86
N ASP A 173 10.10 -14.98 -6.91
CA ASP A 173 10.52 -15.19 -8.27
C ASP A 173 9.59 -14.45 -9.24
N GLN A 174 9.97 -14.39 -10.49
CA GLN A 174 9.14 -13.75 -11.53
C GLN A 174 7.86 -14.54 -11.87
N ALA A 175 7.73 -15.76 -11.37
CA ALA A 175 6.54 -16.57 -11.52
C ALA A 175 5.45 -16.28 -10.49
N GLY A 176 5.75 -15.41 -9.50
CA GLY A 176 4.80 -14.99 -8.51
C GLY A 176 4.67 -15.91 -7.29
N THR A 177 5.72 -16.63 -6.94
CA THR A 177 5.74 -17.52 -5.78
C THR A 177 5.84 -16.69 -4.48
N ASN A 178 5.06 -17.08 -3.47
CA ASN A 178 5.14 -16.47 -2.15
C ASN A 178 6.50 -16.76 -1.49
N PRO A 179 7.27 -15.76 -1.07
CA PRO A 179 8.53 -15.98 -0.36
C PRO A 179 8.36 -16.63 1.01
N VAL A 180 7.17 -16.58 1.59
CA VAL A 180 6.82 -17.25 2.83
C VAL A 180 6.35 -18.67 2.53
N THR A 181 7.15 -19.68 2.84
CA THR A 181 6.79 -21.09 2.62
C THR A 181 5.75 -21.58 3.61
N SER A 182 5.89 -21.19 4.88
CA SER A 182 4.93 -21.51 5.93
C SER A 182 4.95 -20.46 7.04
N ALA A 183 3.84 -20.33 7.74
CA ALA A 183 3.75 -19.45 8.90
C ALA A 183 2.77 -19.99 9.94
N LYS A 184 2.96 -19.56 11.19
CA LYS A 184 2.02 -19.73 12.28
C LYS A 184 1.92 -18.45 13.10
N ILE A 185 0.78 -18.26 13.74
CA ILE A 185 0.55 -17.14 14.64
C ILE A 185 0.38 -17.64 16.05
N GLN A 186 1.08 -17.01 16.97
CA GLN A 186 0.96 -17.27 18.41
C GLN A 186 0.40 -16.03 19.11
N LEU A 187 -0.58 -16.26 19.97
CA LEU A 187 -1.17 -15.24 20.83
C LEU A 187 -0.79 -15.55 22.27
N ASN A 188 -0.03 -14.65 22.89
CA ASN A 188 0.46 -14.82 24.26
C ASN A 188 1.19 -16.17 24.48
N GLY A 189 1.94 -16.61 23.47
CA GLY A 189 2.70 -17.86 23.54
C GLY A 189 1.91 -19.12 23.19
N ASN A 190 0.60 -19.02 22.93
CA ASN A 190 -0.22 -20.14 22.50
C ASN A 190 -0.45 -20.11 21.00
N ASP A 191 -0.31 -21.26 20.34
CA ASP A 191 -0.57 -21.37 18.91
C ASP A 191 -2.05 -21.08 18.61
N ARG A 192 -2.32 -20.09 17.77
CA ARG A 192 -3.69 -19.79 17.30
C ARG A 192 -4.22 -20.89 16.39
N PHE A 193 -3.33 -21.48 15.61
CA PHE A 193 -3.58 -22.61 14.71
C PHE A 193 -2.24 -23.32 14.41
N ALA A 194 -2.32 -24.53 13.86
CA ALA A 194 -1.15 -25.24 13.40
C ALA A 194 -0.48 -24.52 12.22
N GLU A 195 0.82 -24.74 12.05
CA GLU A 195 1.56 -24.17 10.93
C GLU A 195 0.87 -24.44 9.58
N ARG A 196 0.76 -23.43 8.75
CA ARG A 196 0.10 -23.48 7.45
C ARG A 196 1.03 -22.99 6.36
N SER A 197 0.80 -23.47 5.12
CA SER A 197 1.49 -23.00 3.93
C SER A 197 1.30 -21.48 3.75
N GLY A 198 2.29 -20.82 3.16
CA GLY A 198 2.21 -19.40 2.81
C GLY A 198 1.02 -19.05 1.93
N ASP A 199 0.63 -19.95 1.03
CA ASP A 199 -0.52 -19.75 0.15
C ASP A 199 -1.86 -19.64 0.91
N TYR A 200 -1.94 -20.22 2.12
CA TYR A 200 -3.10 -20.01 2.95
C TYR A 200 -3.29 -18.53 3.30
N PHE A 201 -2.21 -17.80 3.53
CA PHE A 201 -2.25 -16.39 3.92
C PHE A 201 -2.33 -15.44 2.73
N SER A 202 -1.78 -15.82 1.58
CA SER A 202 -1.77 -14.97 0.38
C SER A 202 -2.95 -15.20 -0.56
N VAL A 203 -3.63 -16.34 -0.48
CA VAL A 203 -4.73 -16.69 -1.38
C VAL A 203 -6.03 -16.96 -0.61
N VAL A 204 -6.01 -17.89 0.36
CA VAL A 204 -7.23 -18.34 1.04
C VAL A 204 -7.80 -17.25 1.94
N GLN A 205 -6.99 -16.62 2.76
CA GLN A 205 -7.42 -15.56 3.66
C GLN A 205 -7.96 -14.32 2.89
N PRO A 206 -7.27 -13.80 1.86
CA PRO A 206 -7.82 -12.74 1.04
C PRO A 206 -9.11 -13.13 0.33
N TYR A 207 -9.22 -14.35 -0.17
CA TYR A 207 -10.45 -14.82 -0.80
C TYR A 207 -11.65 -14.83 0.15
N GLN A 208 -11.41 -15.18 1.42
CA GLN A 208 -12.48 -15.27 2.42
C GLN A 208 -12.90 -13.92 3.02
N HIS A 209 -11.97 -12.96 3.10
CA HIS A 209 -12.15 -11.74 3.88
C HIS A 209 -12.01 -10.44 3.08
N HIS A 210 -11.56 -10.51 1.83
CA HIS A 210 -11.37 -9.36 0.95
C HIS A 210 -12.09 -9.54 -0.38
N GLU A 211 -12.37 -8.44 -1.05
CA GLU A 211 -12.99 -8.45 -2.39
C GLU A 211 -12.05 -8.97 -3.48
N CYS A 212 -10.74 -8.85 -3.29
CA CYS A 212 -9.72 -9.21 -4.27
C CYS A 212 -8.63 -10.09 -3.66
N VAL A 213 -8.20 -11.07 -4.43
CA VAL A 213 -6.99 -11.85 -4.13
C VAL A 213 -5.79 -11.18 -4.81
N PRO A 214 -4.64 -11.03 -4.12
CA PRO A 214 -3.43 -10.49 -4.74
C PRO A 214 -3.04 -11.28 -6.00
N ASN A 215 -2.61 -10.56 -7.04
CA ASN A 215 -2.09 -11.20 -8.25
C ASN A 215 -0.68 -11.79 -8.02
N SER A 216 -0.13 -12.47 -9.03
CA SER A 216 1.16 -13.14 -8.94
C SER A 216 2.32 -12.25 -8.46
N TYR A 217 2.39 -10.99 -8.89
CA TYR A 217 3.42 -10.05 -8.42
C TYR A 217 3.25 -9.61 -6.97
N LYS A 218 2.09 -9.86 -6.38
CA LYS A 218 1.76 -9.54 -5.00
C LYS A 218 1.57 -10.79 -4.15
N ALA A 219 2.06 -11.93 -4.62
CA ALA A 219 1.92 -13.22 -3.93
C ALA A 219 2.53 -13.22 -2.51
N GLY A 220 3.53 -12.37 -2.27
CA GLY A 220 4.15 -12.21 -0.95
C GLY A 220 3.40 -11.28 0.00
N ILE A 221 2.22 -10.80 -0.35
CA ILE A 221 1.34 -10.08 0.56
C ILE A 221 0.50 -11.11 1.30
N ASN A 222 0.77 -11.27 2.58
CA ASN A 222 0.12 -12.25 3.42
C ASN A 222 -0.82 -11.55 4.40
N VAL A 223 -1.97 -12.14 4.60
CA VAL A 223 -3.06 -11.60 5.40
C VAL A 223 -3.57 -12.64 6.37
N TYR A 224 -3.94 -12.21 7.56
CA TYR A 224 -4.73 -13.00 8.49
C TYR A 224 -5.79 -12.14 9.16
N SER A 225 -7.05 -12.42 8.92
CA SER A 225 -8.18 -11.74 9.52
C SER A 225 -8.68 -12.46 10.75
N PHE A 226 -8.99 -11.71 11.80
CA PHE A 226 -9.63 -12.21 13.02
C PHE A 226 -11.16 -12.07 12.98
N ALA A 227 -11.69 -11.31 12.01
CA ALA A 227 -13.10 -10.98 11.85
C ALA A 227 -13.68 -11.64 10.61
#